data_82e501863f313b5cf0a82afc1d355d81
#
_entry.id   82e501863f313b5cf0a82afc1d355d81
#
_cell.length_a   1.000
_cell.length_b   1.000
_cell.length_c   1.000
_cell.angle_alpha   90.00
_cell.angle_beta   90.00
_cell.angle_gamma   90.00
#
_symmetry.space_group_name_H-M   'P 1'
#
loop_
_entity.id
_entity.type
_entity.pdbx_description
1 polymer ?
#
loop_
_entity_poly.entity_id
_entity_poly.type
_entity_poly.pdbx_seq_one_letter_code
_entity_poly.pdbx_strand_id
1 'polypeptide(L)'
;MKFQLLLTTASLVSLTTLVAADAASRNWPAWRGPLANGVAPEANPPVTWSETQNVKWKVKLPGRGTSTPVIWGNQVFILTAIPAGRKAEAKPVTDPAAAPAAETGGRRGGRGGGMSEAPTEEQKFTVLALDRATGKTLWEHSPRTQLPHEGHHRDHGFASASPVTDGEHLIVSFGSFGLYGYDLKGKLLWEKDLGDMRTRNSFGEGSSPALSGNTVVVLWDHEGEDFIVALDKRDGKELWRQQRDEPTGWCTPLIVEHGGKKQVVVNGTNKARSYDLATGKLLWEAGGQTANAIPSAVTGHDRVYVMSGFRGAALQAITLGKSGDLTGTDAIAWSHNKGTPYVPSPLLAGDLLYFCS
;
A
#
# COMPACT_ATOMS: atom_id res chain seq x y z
N MET A 1 -27.94 41.99 4.15
CA MET A 1 -28.39 40.62 3.78
C MET A 1 -27.33 39.74 3.14
N LYS A 2 -26.06 40.14 3.01
CA LYS A 2 -24.99 39.28 2.39
C LYS A 2 -24.08 38.60 3.42
N PHE A 3 -24.17 38.93 4.71
CA PHE A 3 -23.30 38.36 5.77
C PHE A 3 -23.84 37.07 6.42
N GLN A 4 -25.14 36.77 6.33
CA GLN A 4 -25.72 35.56 6.92
C GLN A 4 -25.56 34.31 6.02
N LEU A 5 -25.32 34.46 4.73
CA LEU A 5 -25.19 33.32 3.80
C LEU A 5 -23.80 32.66 3.86
N LEU A 6 -22.75 33.40 4.26
CA LEU A 6 -21.39 32.90 4.39
C LEU A 6 -21.15 32.06 5.67
N LEU A 7 -21.88 32.36 6.74
CA LEU A 7 -21.78 31.60 8.03
C LEU A 7 -22.43 30.22 7.94
N THR A 8 -23.49 30.05 7.12
CA THR A 8 -24.18 28.76 6.97
C THR A 8 -23.42 27.77 6.14
N THR A 9 -22.64 28.21 5.15
CA THR A 9 -21.83 27.31 4.29
C THR A 9 -20.59 26.79 5.02
N ALA A 10 -19.93 27.59 5.85
CA ALA A 10 -18.78 27.17 6.63
C ALA A 10 -19.16 26.13 7.71
N SER A 11 -20.35 26.26 8.33
CA SER A 11 -20.84 25.31 9.32
C SER A 11 -21.24 23.96 8.73
N LEU A 12 -21.78 23.90 7.49
CA LEU A 12 -22.12 22.65 6.81
C LEU A 12 -20.87 21.85 6.41
N VAL A 13 -19.83 22.52 5.92
CA VAL A 13 -18.57 21.85 5.53
C VAL A 13 -17.84 21.28 6.76
N SER A 14 -17.82 22.00 7.89
CA SER A 14 -17.25 21.48 9.15
C SER A 14 -18.01 20.28 9.70
N LEU A 15 -19.33 20.24 9.59
CA LEU A 15 -20.15 19.15 10.11
C LEU A 15 -19.95 17.86 9.28
N THR A 16 -19.85 17.98 7.96
CA THR A 16 -19.64 16.82 7.07
C THR A 16 -18.26 16.19 7.23
N THR A 17 -17.21 16.98 7.49
CA THR A 17 -15.87 16.45 7.75
C THR A 17 -15.74 15.75 9.10
N LEU A 18 -16.42 16.23 10.14
CA LEU A 18 -16.44 15.57 11.46
C LEU A 18 -17.18 14.22 11.38
N VAL A 19 -18.32 14.14 10.69
CA VAL A 19 -19.09 12.90 10.56
C VAL A 19 -18.34 11.85 9.76
N ALA A 20 -17.61 12.25 8.71
CA ALA A 20 -16.79 11.32 7.92
C ALA A 20 -15.59 10.79 8.71
N ALA A 21 -14.93 11.62 9.50
CA ALA A 21 -13.82 11.21 10.37
C ALA A 21 -14.28 10.22 11.46
N ASP A 22 -15.44 10.44 12.08
CA ASP A 22 -16.03 9.54 13.08
C ASP A 22 -16.44 8.19 12.43
N ALA A 23 -16.96 8.20 11.21
CA ALA A 23 -17.28 6.98 10.49
C ALA A 23 -16.02 6.16 10.16
N ALA A 24 -14.92 6.79 9.76
CA ALA A 24 -13.67 6.10 9.45
C ALA A 24 -13.06 5.44 10.70
N SER A 25 -13.12 6.07 11.87
CA SER A 25 -12.53 5.56 13.12
C SER A 25 -13.14 4.25 13.59
N ARG A 26 -14.41 3.98 13.24
CA ARG A 26 -15.16 2.76 13.56
C ARG A 26 -15.00 1.64 12.55
N ASN A 27 -14.22 1.87 11.50
CA ASN A 27 -13.99 0.96 10.39
C ASN A 27 -12.50 0.65 10.24
N TRP A 28 -12.15 -0.24 9.32
CA TRP A 28 -10.77 -0.54 8.92
C TRP A 28 -10.60 -0.25 7.43
N PRO A 29 -10.54 1.05 7.03
CA PRO A 29 -10.73 1.46 5.64
C PRO A 29 -9.53 1.24 4.72
N ALA A 30 -8.36 0.89 5.27
CA ALA A 30 -7.12 0.72 4.55
C ALA A 30 -6.23 -0.33 5.22
N TRP A 31 -5.12 -0.69 4.59
CA TRP A 31 -4.16 -1.67 5.08
C TRP A 31 -3.78 -1.50 6.56
N ARG A 32 -3.56 -0.29 7.02
CA ARG A 32 -3.19 0.00 8.42
C ARG A 32 -4.28 0.73 9.20
N GLY A 33 -5.52 0.54 8.78
CA GLY A 33 -6.69 1.07 9.46
C GLY A 33 -6.89 2.58 9.30
N PRO A 34 -7.75 3.17 10.15
CA PRO A 34 -8.22 4.55 9.98
C PRO A 34 -7.12 5.60 10.16
N LEU A 35 -6.09 5.28 10.95
CA LEU A 35 -4.98 6.20 11.26
C LEU A 35 -3.70 5.86 10.46
N ALA A 36 -3.77 4.90 9.53
CA ALA A 36 -2.62 4.38 8.76
C ALA A 36 -1.41 3.96 9.63
N ASN A 37 -1.61 3.64 10.90
CA ASN A 37 -0.58 3.30 11.87
C ASN A 37 -0.72 1.90 12.48
N GLY A 38 -1.81 1.16 12.12
CA GLY A 38 -2.08 -0.18 12.66
C GLY A 38 -2.88 -0.20 13.96
N VAL A 39 -3.32 0.96 14.46
CA VAL A 39 -4.12 1.07 15.68
C VAL A 39 -5.61 1.20 15.33
N ALA A 40 -6.45 0.44 16.03
CA ALA A 40 -7.91 0.56 15.98
C ALA A 40 -8.40 1.19 17.29
N PRO A 41 -8.57 2.52 17.35
CA PRO A 41 -8.79 3.24 18.61
C PRO A 41 -10.12 2.86 19.28
N GLU A 42 -11.14 2.52 18.50
CA GLU A 42 -12.47 2.16 19.00
C GLU A 42 -12.68 0.64 19.16
N ALA A 43 -11.62 -0.17 18.95
CA ALA A 43 -11.74 -1.61 19.01
C ALA A 43 -11.65 -2.15 20.45
N ASN A 44 -12.50 -3.13 20.73
CA ASN A 44 -12.43 -3.94 21.95
C ASN A 44 -12.38 -5.42 21.56
N PRO A 45 -11.25 -5.92 21.03
CA PRO A 45 -11.13 -7.31 20.62
C PRO A 45 -11.11 -8.25 21.83
N PRO A 46 -11.55 -9.51 21.67
CA PRO A 46 -11.37 -10.50 22.70
C PRO A 46 -9.87 -10.76 22.94
N VAL A 47 -9.48 -10.89 24.20
CA VAL A 47 -8.08 -11.18 24.59
C VAL A 47 -7.76 -12.69 24.56
N THR A 48 -8.79 -13.52 24.45
CA THR A 48 -8.68 -14.99 24.31
C THR A 48 -9.58 -15.45 23.17
N TRP A 49 -9.06 -16.34 22.31
CA TRP A 49 -9.84 -16.99 21.27
C TRP A 49 -9.27 -18.39 20.96
N SER A 50 -10.13 -19.26 20.39
CA SER A 50 -9.77 -20.57 19.89
C SER A 50 -10.67 -20.92 18.69
N GLU A 51 -10.52 -22.09 18.12
CA GLU A 51 -11.39 -22.59 17.04
C GLU A 51 -12.90 -22.56 17.40
N THR A 52 -13.23 -22.63 18.69
CA THR A 52 -14.60 -22.71 19.22
C THR A 52 -14.99 -21.54 20.11
N GLN A 53 -14.07 -20.63 20.41
CA GLN A 53 -14.31 -19.52 21.32
C GLN A 53 -13.96 -18.19 20.65
N ASN A 54 -14.91 -17.24 20.70
CA ASN A 54 -14.75 -15.89 20.17
C ASN A 54 -14.47 -15.82 18.64
N VAL A 55 -14.71 -16.92 17.90
CA VAL A 55 -14.72 -16.95 16.44
C VAL A 55 -16.17 -16.96 15.99
N LYS A 56 -16.64 -15.87 15.35
CA LYS A 56 -18.01 -15.71 14.91
C LYS A 56 -18.31 -16.55 13.67
N TRP A 57 -17.39 -16.58 12.72
CA TRP A 57 -17.45 -17.37 11.51
C TRP A 57 -16.04 -17.58 10.94
N LYS A 58 -15.91 -18.58 10.09
CA LYS A 58 -14.70 -18.93 9.35
C LYS A 58 -15.11 -19.31 7.93
N VAL A 59 -14.50 -18.69 6.95
CA VAL A 59 -14.79 -18.95 5.53
C VAL A 59 -13.47 -19.22 4.78
N LYS A 60 -13.49 -20.22 3.89
CA LYS A 60 -12.36 -20.50 3.00
C LYS A 60 -12.44 -19.55 1.83
N LEU A 61 -11.39 -18.78 1.60
CA LEU A 61 -11.25 -17.93 0.44
C LEU A 61 -10.74 -18.73 -0.77
N PRO A 62 -11.20 -18.41 -1.99
CA PRO A 62 -10.63 -19.00 -3.20
C PRO A 62 -9.26 -18.40 -3.50
N GLY A 63 -8.37 -19.17 -4.15
CA GLY A 63 -7.08 -18.70 -4.60
C GLY A 63 -6.10 -18.35 -3.48
N ARG A 64 -5.17 -17.42 -3.78
CA ARG A 64 -4.11 -16.95 -2.86
C ARG A 64 -4.00 -15.44 -2.90
N GLY A 65 -3.87 -14.82 -1.72
CA GLY A 65 -3.63 -13.40 -1.55
C GLY A 65 -3.08 -13.12 -0.16
N THR A 66 -2.29 -12.06 -0.04
CA THR A 66 -1.73 -11.57 1.23
C THR A 66 -2.23 -10.18 1.58
N SER A 67 -3.25 -9.69 0.84
CA SER A 67 -3.91 -8.43 1.14
C SER A 67 -4.56 -8.46 2.53
N THR A 68 -4.46 -7.35 3.25
CA THR A 68 -5.21 -7.18 4.51
C THR A 68 -6.69 -6.94 4.18
N PRO A 69 -7.61 -7.64 4.85
CA PRO A 69 -9.03 -7.35 4.74
C PRO A 69 -9.34 -5.91 5.14
N VAL A 70 -10.12 -5.22 4.33
CA VAL A 70 -10.60 -3.86 4.58
C VAL A 70 -12.07 -3.93 4.98
N ILE A 71 -12.47 -3.14 5.97
CA ILE A 71 -13.81 -3.21 6.55
C ILE A 71 -14.47 -1.84 6.48
N TRP A 72 -15.70 -1.82 5.95
CA TRP A 72 -16.57 -0.64 6.01
C TRP A 72 -18.01 -1.05 6.26
N GLY A 73 -18.58 -0.56 7.34
CA GLY A 73 -19.96 -0.92 7.74
C GLY A 73 -20.11 -2.42 7.97
N ASN A 74 -21.00 -3.03 7.19
CA ASN A 74 -21.25 -4.49 7.24
C ASN A 74 -20.52 -5.26 6.14
N GLN A 75 -19.49 -4.69 5.51
CA GLN A 75 -18.75 -5.32 4.42
C GLN A 75 -17.28 -5.53 4.76
N VAL A 76 -16.73 -6.65 4.29
CA VAL A 76 -15.29 -6.98 4.35
C VAL A 76 -14.82 -7.18 2.92
N PHE A 77 -13.81 -6.41 2.49
CA PHE A 77 -13.24 -6.49 1.16
C PHE A 77 -11.88 -7.18 1.19
N ILE A 78 -11.68 -8.12 0.27
CA ILE A 78 -10.48 -8.96 0.20
C ILE A 78 -10.07 -9.11 -1.26
N LEU A 79 -8.77 -9.12 -1.53
CA LEU A 79 -8.20 -9.41 -2.84
C LEU A 79 -7.61 -10.81 -2.87
N THR A 80 -7.77 -11.49 -3.99
CA THR A 80 -7.21 -12.82 -4.22
C THR A 80 -6.88 -13.04 -5.70
N ALA A 81 -5.88 -13.87 -5.97
CA ALA A 81 -5.58 -14.37 -7.29
C ALA A 81 -5.95 -15.86 -7.35
N ILE A 82 -6.87 -16.20 -8.25
CA ILE A 82 -7.43 -17.55 -8.37
C ILE A 82 -6.87 -18.19 -9.63
N PRO A 83 -6.21 -19.36 -9.56
CA PRO A 83 -5.78 -20.10 -10.74
C PRO A 83 -6.93 -20.34 -11.72
N ALA A 84 -6.74 -19.99 -12.99
CA ALA A 84 -7.78 -20.10 -14.01
C ALA A 84 -7.79 -21.45 -14.74
N GLY A 85 -6.82 -22.32 -14.42
CA GLY A 85 -6.71 -23.66 -15.00
C GLY A 85 -6.12 -23.70 -16.42
N ARG A 86 -5.85 -22.54 -17.04
CA ARG A 86 -5.14 -22.48 -18.33
C ARG A 86 -3.64 -22.38 -18.06
N LYS A 87 -2.90 -23.43 -18.42
CA LYS A 87 -1.45 -23.42 -18.33
C LYS A 87 -0.86 -22.54 -19.43
N ALA A 88 0.24 -21.85 -19.09
CA ALA A 88 1.03 -21.13 -20.07
C ALA A 88 1.52 -22.09 -21.13
N GLU A 89 1.27 -21.79 -22.40
CA GLU A 89 2.05 -22.41 -23.49
C GLU A 89 3.47 -21.85 -23.33
N ALA A 90 4.45 -22.75 -23.21
CA ALA A 90 5.86 -22.37 -23.16
C ALA A 90 6.21 -21.68 -24.50
N LYS A 91 6.19 -20.34 -24.52
CA LYS A 91 6.76 -19.60 -25.65
C LYS A 91 8.26 -19.83 -25.66
N PRO A 92 8.86 -20.25 -26.78
CA PRO A 92 10.31 -20.26 -26.89
C PRO A 92 10.82 -18.84 -26.65
N VAL A 93 11.76 -18.66 -25.73
CA VAL A 93 12.45 -17.39 -25.54
C VAL A 93 13.22 -17.08 -26.82
N THR A 94 12.66 -16.27 -27.69
CA THR A 94 13.25 -15.88 -28.98
C THR A 94 14.06 -14.59 -28.91
N ASP A 95 14.14 -13.95 -27.75
CA ASP A 95 14.92 -12.73 -27.57
C ASP A 95 16.07 -12.93 -26.56
N PRO A 96 17.35 -13.03 -27.06
CA PRO A 96 18.51 -13.13 -26.18
C PRO A 96 18.74 -11.86 -25.31
N ALA A 97 18.06 -10.75 -25.60
CA ALA A 97 18.16 -9.50 -24.83
C ALA A 97 17.25 -9.51 -23.58
N ALA A 98 16.30 -10.46 -23.48
CA ALA A 98 15.41 -10.60 -22.33
C ALA A 98 15.92 -11.60 -21.27
N ALA A 99 17.10 -12.18 -21.45
CA ALA A 99 17.74 -12.98 -20.41
C ALA A 99 18.21 -12.06 -19.29
N PRO A 100 17.90 -12.36 -18.00
CA PRO A 100 18.49 -11.62 -16.89
C PRO A 100 20.01 -11.72 -17.04
N ALA A 101 20.71 -10.58 -16.98
CA ALA A 101 22.16 -10.53 -17.08
C ALA A 101 22.76 -11.53 -16.07
N ALA A 102 23.34 -12.60 -16.60
CA ALA A 102 24.09 -13.55 -15.80
C ALA A 102 25.30 -12.80 -15.25
N GLU A 103 25.29 -12.54 -13.93
CA GLU A 103 26.51 -12.09 -13.23
C GLU A 103 27.57 -13.19 -13.40
N THR A 104 28.49 -12.97 -14.34
CA THR A 104 29.72 -13.76 -14.48
C THR A 104 30.66 -13.39 -13.34
N GLY A 105 30.70 -14.21 -12.33
CA GLY A 105 31.72 -14.06 -11.29
C GLY A 105 31.46 -14.84 -10.01
N GLY A 106 32.06 -16.03 -9.89
CA GLY A 106 32.41 -16.60 -8.59
C GLY A 106 31.48 -17.68 -8.02
N ARG A 107 31.81 -18.93 -8.28
CA ARG A 107 31.38 -20.11 -7.50
C ARG A 107 31.51 -19.87 -5.99
N ARG A 108 30.40 -19.64 -5.32
CA ARG A 108 30.19 -20.06 -3.93
C ARG A 108 28.72 -20.38 -3.78
N GLY A 109 28.44 -21.62 -3.32
CA GLY A 109 27.08 -22.14 -3.09
C GLY A 109 26.29 -21.23 -2.14
N GLY A 110 25.51 -20.31 -2.69
CA GLY A 110 24.60 -19.45 -1.95
C GLY A 110 23.17 -20.01 -2.05
N ARG A 111 22.54 -20.24 -0.92
CA ARG A 111 21.13 -20.62 -0.70
C ARG A 111 20.13 -19.57 -1.24
N GLY A 112 20.26 -19.11 -2.47
CA GLY A 112 19.40 -18.10 -3.08
C GLY A 112 18.53 -18.59 -4.24
N GLY A 113 18.76 -19.80 -4.73
CA GLY A 113 17.91 -20.39 -5.78
C GLY A 113 16.64 -20.99 -5.17
N GLY A 114 15.46 -20.41 -5.46
CA GLY A 114 14.17 -20.97 -5.05
C GLY A 114 13.30 -20.08 -4.18
N MET A 115 13.57 -18.78 -4.06
CA MET A 115 12.71 -17.85 -3.31
C MET A 115 11.57 -17.25 -4.15
N SER A 116 11.72 -17.24 -5.48
CA SER A 116 10.73 -16.76 -6.44
C SER A 116 10.04 -17.95 -7.12
N GLU A 117 8.72 -17.86 -7.27
CA GLU A 117 7.89 -18.83 -7.99
C GLU A 117 7.52 -18.23 -9.36
N ALA A 118 7.89 -18.91 -10.44
CA ALA A 118 7.50 -18.50 -11.78
C ALA A 118 5.99 -18.71 -12.02
N PRO A 119 5.33 -17.86 -12.81
CA PRO A 119 3.93 -18.08 -13.17
C PRO A 119 3.80 -19.29 -14.10
N THR A 120 2.89 -20.20 -13.76
CA THR A 120 2.67 -21.45 -14.53
C THR A 120 1.30 -21.50 -15.19
N GLU A 121 0.38 -20.64 -14.76
CA GLU A 121 -0.99 -20.58 -15.26
C GLU A 121 -1.60 -19.19 -15.10
N GLU A 122 -2.63 -18.92 -15.91
CA GLU A 122 -3.41 -17.68 -15.80
C GLU A 122 -4.03 -17.55 -14.42
N GLN A 123 -4.10 -16.31 -13.93
CA GLN A 123 -4.74 -15.95 -12.68
C GLN A 123 -5.98 -15.07 -12.93
N LYS A 124 -7.07 -15.36 -12.23
CA LYS A 124 -8.20 -14.45 -12.10
C LYS A 124 -7.91 -13.52 -10.93
N PHE A 125 -7.67 -12.26 -11.23
CA PHE A 125 -7.49 -11.22 -10.22
C PHE A 125 -8.85 -10.81 -9.68
N THR A 126 -9.15 -11.17 -8.44
CA THR A 126 -10.51 -11.19 -7.92
C THR A 126 -10.63 -10.33 -6.67
N VAL A 127 -11.66 -9.50 -6.63
CA VAL A 127 -12.11 -8.77 -5.46
C VAL A 127 -13.38 -9.42 -4.90
N LEU A 128 -13.39 -9.63 -3.59
CA LEU A 128 -14.49 -10.24 -2.84
C LEU A 128 -15.05 -9.23 -1.85
N ALA A 129 -16.35 -9.11 -1.77
CA ALA A 129 -17.02 -8.45 -0.65
C ALA A 129 -17.83 -9.50 0.14
N LEU A 130 -17.50 -9.59 1.43
CA LEU A 130 -18.18 -10.50 2.34
C LEU A 130 -19.06 -9.73 3.31
N ASP A 131 -20.17 -10.32 3.71
CA ASP A 131 -20.98 -9.83 4.82
C ASP A 131 -20.22 -10.02 6.14
N ARG A 132 -19.97 -8.94 6.86
CA ARG A 132 -19.19 -8.93 8.11
C ARG A 132 -19.86 -9.74 9.23
N ALA A 133 -21.19 -9.84 9.22
CA ALA A 133 -21.91 -10.56 10.25
C ALA A 133 -21.87 -12.07 10.06
N THR A 134 -21.81 -12.56 8.82
CA THR A 134 -22.00 -13.97 8.46
C THR A 134 -20.85 -14.60 7.70
N GLY A 135 -19.94 -13.81 7.11
CA GLY A 135 -18.88 -14.28 6.20
C GLY A 135 -19.39 -14.69 4.81
N LYS A 136 -20.68 -14.53 4.49
CA LYS A 136 -21.21 -14.87 3.17
C LYS A 136 -20.74 -13.87 2.12
N THR A 137 -20.42 -14.34 0.93
CA THR A 137 -20.10 -13.49 -0.22
C THR A 137 -21.33 -12.68 -0.62
N LEU A 138 -21.17 -11.34 -0.64
CA LEU A 138 -22.17 -10.40 -1.13
C LEU A 138 -22.03 -10.21 -2.64
N TRP A 139 -20.80 -10.03 -3.10
CA TRP A 139 -20.44 -9.95 -4.51
C TRP A 139 -18.99 -10.35 -4.73
N GLU A 140 -18.68 -10.74 -5.95
CA GLU A 140 -17.36 -11.15 -6.41
C GLU A 140 -17.16 -10.66 -7.83
N HIS A 141 -15.99 -10.04 -8.12
CA HIS A 141 -15.61 -9.63 -9.46
C HIS A 141 -14.17 -10.02 -9.77
N SER A 142 -13.97 -10.55 -10.96
CA SER A 142 -12.64 -10.83 -11.52
C SER A 142 -12.41 -9.91 -12.73
N PRO A 143 -11.99 -8.66 -12.52
CA PRO A 143 -11.86 -7.70 -13.61
C PRO A 143 -10.79 -8.08 -14.64
N ARG A 144 -9.82 -8.90 -14.25
CA ARG A 144 -8.74 -9.36 -15.13
C ARG A 144 -8.51 -10.85 -14.98
N THR A 145 -8.27 -11.53 -16.11
CA THR A 145 -7.73 -12.90 -16.16
C THR A 145 -6.53 -12.87 -17.10
N GLN A 146 -5.36 -13.18 -16.58
CA GLN A 146 -4.12 -13.06 -17.34
C GLN A 146 -3.04 -13.98 -16.76
N LEU A 147 -2.12 -14.44 -17.63
CA LEU A 147 -0.86 -15.02 -17.19
C LEU A 147 0.01 -13.90 -16.62
N PRO A 148 0.47 -13.96 -15.35
CA PRO A 148 1.41 -13.00 -14.83
C PRO A 148 2.70 -12.96 -15.66
N HIS A 149 3.23 -11.76 -15.90
CA HIS A 149 4.44 -11.57 -16.71
C HIS A 149 5.72 -11.90 -15.94
N GLU A 150 5.68 -11.84 -14.60
CA GLU A 150 6.76 -12.29 -13.72
C GLU A 150 6.22 -13.09 -12.53
N GLY A 151 7.13 -13.67 -11.73
CA GLY A 151 6.79 -14.47 -10.57
C GLY A 151 6.51 -13.63 -9.32
N HIS A 152 6.51 -14.32 -8.19
CA HIS A 152 6.44 -13.72 -6.87
C HIS A 152 7.30 -14.48 -5.86
N HIS A 153 7.64 -13.86 -4.73
CA HIS A 153 8.29 -14.58 -3.64
C HIS A 153 7.37 -15.70 -3.12
N ARG A 154 7.94 -16.86 -2.74
CA ARG A 154 7.17 -18.04 -2.29
C ARG A 154 6.19 -17.75 -1.13
N ASP A 155 6.51 -16.78 -0.27
CA ASP A 155 5.67 -16.35 0.86
C ASP A 155 4.70 -15.22 0.47
N HIS A 156 4.62 -14.89 -0.82
CA HIS A 156 3.84 -13.81 -1.40
C HIS A 156 2.75 -14.37 -2.34
N GLY A 157 2.14 -13.53 -3.16
CA GLY A 157 1.14 -13.90 -4.17
C GLY A 157 0.92 -12.77 -5.15
N PHE A 158 0.04 -12.99 -6.14
CA PHE A 158 -0.31 -11.99 -7.14
C PHE A 158 -1.42 -11.02 -6.69
N ALA A 159 -1.88 -11.11 -5.43
CA ALA A 159 -2.88 -10.22 -4.85
C ALA A 159 -2.44 -9.83 -3.44
N SER A 160 -1.47 -8.95 -3.34
CA SER A 160 -0.83 -8.56 -2.07
C SER A 160 -1.11 -7.14 -1.65
N ALA A 161 -1.34 -6.23 -2.59
CA ALA A 161 -1.84 -4.90 -2.27
C ALA A 161 -3.19 -5.00 -1.56
N SER A 162 -3.40 -4.20 -0.53
CA SER A 162 -4.68 -4.14 0.18
C SER A 162 -5.58 -3.08 -0.46
N PRO A 163 -6.89 -3.29 -0.54
CA PRO A 163 -7.80 -2.26 -1.01
C PRO A 163 -7.85 -1.06 -0.06
N VAL A 164 -8.43 0.04 -0.50
CA VAL A 164 -8.74 1.19 0.35
C VAL A 164 -10.13 1.73 0.03
N THR A 165 -10.85 2.21 1.05
CA THR A 165 -12.19 2.76 0.89
C THR A 165 -12.43 3.99 1.77
N ASP A 166 -13.33 4.86 1.33
CA ASP A 166 -13.86 5.99 2.11
C ASP A 166 -15.35 5.82 2.46
N GLY A 167 -15.92 4.64 2.12
CA GLY A 167 -17.34 4.34 2.32
C GLY A 167 -18.23 4.66 1.13
N GLU A 168 -17.70 5.32 0.10
CA GLU A 168 -18.37 5.56 -1.19
C GLU A 168 -17.67 4.82 -2.32
N HIS A 169 -16.34 4.85 -2.33
CA HIS A 169 -15.50 4.22 -3.32
C HIS A 169 -14.63 3.14 -2.69
N LEU A 170 -14.45 2.05 -3.39
CA LEU A 170 -13.48 1.00 -3.10
C LEU A 170 -12.43 1.01 -4.20
N ILE A 171 -11.17 1.31 -3.84
CA ILE A 171 -10.05 1.30 -4.76
C ILE A 171 -9.26 0.01 -4.57
N VAL A 172 -9.06 -0.69 -5.66
CA VAL A 172 -8.43 -2.01 -5.73
C VAL A 172 -7.22 -1.94 -6.65
N SER A 173 -6.07 -2.41 -6.19
CA SER A 173 -4.86 -2.52 -7.00
C SER A 173 -4.41 -3.98 -7.08
N PHE A 174 -4.19 -4.44 -8.30
CA PHE A 174 -3.48 -5.67 -8.60
C PHE A 174 -2.12 -5.36 -9.26
N GLY A 175 -1.57 -4.17 -9.03
CA GLY A 175 -0.33 -3.72 -9.62
C GLY A 175 -0.39 -3.71 -11.14
N SER A 176 0.53 -4.40 -11.79
CA SER A 176 0.60 -4.55 -13.25
C SER A 176 -0.65 -5.17 -13.89
N PHE A 177 -1.55 -5.74 -13.09
CA PHE A 177 -2.80 -6.34 -13.58
C PHE A 177 -4.00 -5.40 -13.43
N GLY A 178 -3.74 -4.13 -13.14
CA GLY A 178 -4.70 -3.04 -13.17
C GLY A 178 -5.10 -2.48 -11.82
N LEU A 179 -5.57 -1.26 -11.88
CA LEU A 179 -6.15 -0.49 -10.79
C LEU A 179 -7.64 -0.26 -11.10
N TYR A 180 -8.51 -0.48 -10.13
CA TYR A 180 -9.95 -0.45 -10.32
C TYR A 180 -10.64 0.36 -9.24
N GLY A 181 -11.61 1.18 -9.63
CA GLY A 181 -12.52 1.87 -8.72
C GLY A 181 -13.91 1.27 -8.79
N TYR A 182 -14.46 0.89 -7.64
CA TYR A 182 -15.82 0.36 -7.49
C TYR A 182 -16.64 1.23 -6.55
N ASP A 183 -17.96 1.19 -6.68
CA ASP A 183 -18.82 1.52 -5.54
C ASP A 183 -18.87 0.33 -4.55
N LEU A 184 -19.41 0.55 -3.35
CA LEU A 184 -19.46 -0.52 -2.35
C LEU A 184 -20.48 -1.65 -2.68
N LYS A 185 -21.30 -1.47 -3.72
CA LYS A 185 -22.22 -2.50 -4.23
C LYS A 185 -21.57 -3.38 -5.30
N GLY A 186 -20.31 -3.10 -5.64
CA GLY A 186 -19.54 -3.86 -6.62
C GLY A 186 -19.67 -3.37 -8.06
N LYS A 187 -20.31 -2.22 -8.31
CA LYS A 187 -20.33 -1.63 -9.64
C LYS A 187 -18.94 -1.06 -9.97
N LEU A 188 -18.33 -1.52 -11.05
CA LEU A 188 -17.11 -0.93 -11.60
C LEU A 188 -17.42 0.50 -12.10
N LEU A 189 -16.65 1.46 -11.63
CA LEU A 189 -16.75 2.87 -11.99
C LEU A 189 -15.69 3.24 -13.03
N TRP A 190 -14.47 2.74 -12.83
CA TRP A 190 -13.34 2.96 -13.73
C TRP A 190 -12.28 1.89 -13.57
N GLU A 191 -11.43 1.74 -14.58
CA GLU A 191 -10.22 0.93 -14.58
C GLU A 191 -9.05 1.74 -15.15
N LYS A 192 -7.84 1.40 -14.71
CA LYS A 192 -6.60 2.01 -15.20
C LYS A 192 -5.47 1.00 -15.22
N ASP A 193 -4.78 0.94 -16.34
CA ASP A 193 -3.53 0.24 -16.53
C ASP A 193 -2.38 1.24 -16.39
N LEU A 194 -1.41 0.95 -15.53
CA LEU A 194 -0.22 1.78 -15.31
C LEU A 194 1.04 1.19 -15.95
N GLY A 195 0.91 0.04 -16.61
CA GLY A 195 1.99 -0.72 -17.23
C GLY A 195 2.44 -1.92 -16.39
N ASP A 196 3.55 -2.52 -16.76
CA ASP A 196 4.09 -3.71 -16.11
C ASP A 196 5.33 -3.37 -15.27
N MET A 197 5.29 -3.69 -13.98
CA MET A 197 6.46 -3.59 -13.12
C MET A 197 7.40 -4.78 -13.34
N ARG A 198 8.68 -4.54 -13.22
CA ARG A 198 9.70 -5.59 -13.05
C ARG A 198 10.25 -5.47 -11.64
N THR A 199 9.92 -6.42 -10.79
CA THR A 199 10.33 -6.38 -9.40
C THR A 199 11.67 -7.08 -9.20
N ARG A 200 12.43 -6.62 -8.24
CA ARG A 200 13.74 -7.19 -7.90
C ARG A 200 13.61 -8.68 -7.61
N ASN A 201 14.40 -9.50 -8.30
CA ASN A 201 14.39 -10.96 -8.21
C ASN A 201 13.01 -11.59 -8.50
N SER A 202 12.12 -10.90 -9.20
CA SER A 202 10.72 -11.32 -9.40
C SER A 202 10.02 -11.65 -8.08
N PHE A 203 10.21 -10.81 -7.05
CA PHE A 203 9.58 -11.03 -5.75
C PHE A 203 8.11 -10.62 -5.72
N GLY A 204 7.63 -9.98 -6.77
CA GLY A 204 6.24 -9.55 -6.91
C GLY A 204 5.96 -8.18 -6.29
N GLU A 205 4.75 -7.72 -6.51
CA GLU A 205 4.27 -6.38 -6.20
C GLU A 205 3.47 -6.38 -4.89
N GLY A 206 3.58 -5.32 -4.07
CA GLY A 206 2.94 -5.31 -2.75
C GLY A 206 2.50 -3.95 -2.22
N SER A 207 2.85 -2.84 -2.89
CA SER A 207 2.43 -1.51 -2.46
C SER A 207 0.91 -1.35 -2.59
N SER A 208 0.26 -0.89 -1.52
CA SER A 208 -1.17 -0.60 -1.51
C SER A 208 -1.44 0.86 -1.90
N PRO A 209 -2.58 1.19 -2.53
CA PRO A 209 -2.98 2.57 -2.75
C PRO A 209 -3.29 3.26 -1.42
N ALA A 210 -3.06 4.59 -1.37
CA ALA A 210 -3.50 5.45 -0.29
C ALA A 210 -4.59 6.41 -0.77
N LEU A 211 -5.54 6.76 0.10
CA LEU A 211 -6.70 7.59 -0.24
C LEU A 211 -6.89 8.71 0.77
N SER A 212 -7.06 9.94 0.27
CA SER A 212 -7.50 11.08 1.09
C SER A 212 -8.33 12.06 0.29
N GLY A 213 -9.54 12.33 0.75
CA GLY A 213 -10.50 13.14 0.01
C GLY A 213 -10.82 12.50 -1.34
N ASN A 214 -10.57 13.23 -2.43
CA ASN A 214 -10.76 12.71 -3.80
C ASN A 214 -9.49 12.14 -4.43
N THR A 215 -8.38 12.10 -3.71
CA THR A 215 -7.06 11.73 -4.27
C THR A 215 -6.65 10.33 -3.86
N VAL A 216 -6.44 9.47 -4.84
CA VAL A 216 -5.80 8.15 -4.71
C VAL A 216 -4.33 8.29 -5.09
N VAL A 217 -3.43 7.81 -4.25
CA VAL A 217 -1.98 7.82 -4.54
C VAL A 217 -1.51 6.39 -4.70
N VAL A 218 -0.76 6.14 -5.78
CA VAL A 218 -0.15 4.85 -6.10
C VAL A 218 1.34 5.03 -6.25
N LEU A 219 2.10 4.16 -5.60
CA LEU A 219 3.55 4.06 -5.75
C LEU A 219 3.89 3.00 -6.78
N TRP A 220 4.82 3.32 -7.70
CA TRP A 220 5.23 2.48 -8.81
C TRP A 220 6.74 2.34 -8.88
N ASP A 221 7.36 1.95 -7.73
CA ASP A 221 8.81 1.75 -7.61
C ASP A 221 9.19 0.32 -8.03
N HIS A 222 9.99 0.18 -9.11
CA HIS A 222 10.43 -1.10 -9.65
C HIS A 222 11.77 -0.97 -10.40
N GLU A 223 12.27 -2.03 -11.01
CA GLU A 223 13.55 -2.03 -11.76
C GLU A 223 13.39 -1.44 -13.20
N GLY A 224 12.41 -0.56 -13.42
CA GLY A 224 12.13 0.10 -14.70
C GLY A 224 11.94 1.60 -14.53
N GLU A 225 10.95 2.15 -15.23
CA GLU A 225 10.56 3.56 -15.11
C GLU A 225 9.64 3.74 -13.91
N ASP A 226 10.19 4.22 -12.80
CA ASP A 226 9.51 4.36 -11.53
C ASP A 226 8.91 5.75 -11.31
N PHE A 227 7.75 5.78 -10.69
CA PHE A 227 7.01 7.01 -10.42
C PHE A 227 6.08 6.87 -9.21
N ILE A 228 5.60 8.01 -8.75
CA ILE A 228 4.42 8.11 -7.88
C ILE A 228 3.34 8.88 -8.63
N VAL A 229 2.10 8.43 -8.56
CA VAL A 229 0.98 9.03 -9.30
C VAL A 229 -0.21 9.26 -8.38
N ALA A 230 -0.89 10.39 -8.58
CA ALA A 230 -2.18 10.67 -7.97
C ALA A 230 -3.29 10.64 -9.00
N LEU A 231 -4.40 10.00 -8.64
CA LEU A 231 -5.59 9.85 -9.46
C LEU A 231 -6.81 10.41 -8.73
N ASP A 232 -7.79 10.87 -9.49
CA ASP A 232 -9.11 11.16 -8.92
C ASP A 232 -9.85 9.84 -8.65
N LYS A 233 -10.32 9.64 -7.42
CA LYS A 233 -11.03 8.42 -7.02
C LYS A 233 -12.30 8.14 -7.79
N ARG A 234 -12.93 9.18 -8.38
CA ARG A 234 -14.25 9.13 -9.03
C ARG A 234 -14.21 8.56 -10.44
N ASP A 235 -13.12 8.83 -11.17
CA ASP A 235 -13.01 8.48 -12.58
C ASP A 235 -11.61 7.95 -13.01
N GLY A 236 -10.68 7.84 -12.08
CA GLY A 236 -9.33 7.32 -12.33
C GLY A 236 -8.44 8.26 -13.13
N LYS A 237 -8.85 9.53 -13.37
CA LYS A 237 -8.02 10.50 -14.07
C LYS A 237 -6.78 10.84 -13.28
N GLU A 238 -5.66 10.94 -14.00
CA GLU A 238 -4.40 11.38 -13.43
C GLU A 238 -4.47 12.87 -13.08
N LEU A 239 -4.19 13.17 -11.80
CA LEU A 239 -4.11 14.52 -11.27
C LEU A 239 -2.68 15.06 -11.39
N TRP A 240 -1.70 14.22 -11.05
CA TRP A 240 -0.28 14.51 -11.21
C TRP A 240 0.54 13.20 -11.17
N ARG A 241 1.75 13.27 -11.73
CA ARG A 241 2.75 12.21 -11.70
C ARG A 241 4.12 12.80 -11.41
N GLN A 242 4.93 12.12 -10.62
CA GLN A 242 6.32 12.46 -10.38
C GLN A 242 7.21 11.26 -10.65
N GLN A 243 8.23 11.46 -11.45
CA GLN A 243 9.27 10.45 -11.67
C GLN A 243 10.08 10.27 -10.39
N ARG A 244 10.54 9.06 -10.18
CA ARG A 244 11.37 8.67 -9.05
C ARG A 244 12.65 8.01 -9.57
N ASP A 245 13.60 7.79 -8.69
CA ASP A 245 14.88 7.13 -8.96
C ASP A 245 15.15 6.05 -7.89
N GLU A 246 14.13 5.22 -7.64
CA GLU A 246 14.18 4.19 -6.62
C GLU A 246 14.23 2.79 -7.24
N PRO A 247 15.01 1.85 -6.70
CA PRO A 247 14.81 0.44 -7.04
C PRO A 247 13.47 -0.04 -6.49
N THR A 248 13.11 -1.29 -6.78
CA THR A 248 11.86 -1.89 -6.29
C THR A 248 11.56 -1.56 -4.84
N GLY A 249 10.38 -0.98 -4.62
CA GLY A 249 9.83 -0.62 -3.31
C GLY A 249 8.51 -1.36 -3.04
N TRP A 250 8.26 -1.68 -1.77
CA TRP A 250 7.02 -2.36 -1.34
C TRP A 250 6.25 -1.58 -0.28
N CYS A 251 6.71 -0.38 0.08
CA CYS A 251 6.03 0.43 1.07
C CYS A 251 4.71 1.00 0.51
N THR A 252 3.74 1.17 1.40
CA THR A 252 2.50 1.88 1.09
C THR A 252 2.68 3.37 1.38
N PRO A 253 2.27 4.28 0.48
CA PRO A 253 2.31 5.72 0.73
C PRO A 253 1.53 6.10 1.99
N LEU A 254 2.09 6.98 2.81
CA LEU A 254 1.45 7.54 4.00
C LEU A 254 1.00 8.97 3.72
N ILE A 255 -0.29 9.24 3.88
CA ILE A 255 -0.80 10.62 3.77
C ILE A 255 -0.81 11.24 5.17
N VAL A 256 -0.14 12.39 5.30
CA VAL A 256 0.04 13.13 6.56
C VAL A 256 -0.46 14.55 6.39
N GLU A 257 -1.16 15.07 7.40
CA GLU A 257 -1.51 16.48 7.46
C GLU A 257 -0.64 17.20 8.50
N HIS A 258 -0.03 18.32 8.10
CA HIS A 258 0.75 19.18 8.98
C HIS A 258 0.58 20.65 8.57
N GLY A 259 0.27 21.52 9.55
CA GLY A 259 0.05 22.94 9.28
C GLY A 259 -1.08 23.21 8.28
N GLY A 260 -2.14 22.40 8.28
CA GLY A 260 -3.29 22.49 7.36
C GLY A 260 -2.99 22.08 5.92
N LYS A 261 -1.82 21.49 5.65
CA LYS A 261 -1.42 20.97 4.34
C LYS A 261 -1.24 19.46 4.39
N LYS A 262 -1.76 18.77 3.37
CA LYS A 262 -1.57 17.32 3.21
C LYS A 262 -0.38 17.02 2.34
N GLN A 263 0.41 16.07 2.77
CA GLN A 263 1.57 15.56 2.06
C GLN A 263 1.55 14.04 2.00
N VAL A 264 2.20 13.47 1.00
CA VAL A 264 2.38 12.03 0.82
C VAL A 264 3.82 11.69 1.14
N VAL A 265 4.03 10.85 2.13
CA VAL A 265 5.36 10.35 2.51
C VAL A 265 5.53 8.94 2.01
N VAL A 266 6.65 8.69 1.34
CA VAL A 266 7.06 7.38 0.82
C VAL A 266 8.44 7.06 1.33
N ASN A 267 8.60 5.89 1.94
CA ASN A 267 9.91 5.36 2.25
C ASN A 267 10.56 4.77 0.98
N GLY A 268 11.86 4.87 0.82
CA GLY A 268 12.58 4.36 -0.34
C GLY A 268 13.99 3.95 0.02
N THR A 269 14.61 3.15 -0.84
CA THR A 269 15.98 2.66 -0.65
C THR A 269 17.00 3.80 -0.75
N ASN A 270 16.86 4.65 -1.75
CA ASN A 270 17.76 5.80 -1.94
C ASN A 270 17.37 6.93 -0.98
N LYS A 271 16.09 7.30 -0.97
CA LYS A 271 15.59 8.40 -0.12
C LYS A 271 14.13 8.17 0.30
N ALA A 272 13.81 8.47 1.55
CA ALA A 272 12.45 8.79 1.93
C ALA A 272 12.08 10.15 1.33
N ARG A 273 10.87 10.28 0.76
CA ARG A 273 10.41 11.51 0.10
C ARG A 273 9.01 11.89 0.52
N SER A 274 8.75 13.19 0.51
CA SER A 274 7.42 13.75 0.72
C SER A 274 7.02 14.64 -0.43
N TYR A 275 5.77 14.48 -0.87
CA TYR A 275 5.18 15.24 -1.96
C TYR A 275 3.92 15.96 -1.46
N ASP A 276 3.69 17.18 -1.95
CA ASP A 276 2.42 17.88 -1.74
C ASP A 276 1.28 17.08 -2.35
N LEU A 277 0.25 16.74 -1.58
CA LEU A 277 -0.83 15.86 -2.05
C LEU A 277 -1.62 16.46 -3.21
N ALA A 278 -1.78 17.78 -3.26
CA ALA A 278 -2.59 18.43 -4.28
C ALA A 278 -1.86 18.59 -5.62
N THR A 279 -0.53 18.80 -5.58
CA THR A 279 0.25 19.19 -6.74
C THR A 279 1.31 18.18 -7.17
N GLY A 280 1.65 17.22 -6.31
CA GLY A 280 2.76 16.29 -6.51
C GLY A 280 4.14 16.91 -6.32
N LYS A 281 4.24 18.20 -5.99
CA LYS A 281 5.54 18.86 -5.80
C LYS A 281 6.33 18.19 -4.68
N LEU A 282 7.60 17.84 -4.93
CA LEU A 282 8.51 17.37 -3.90
C LEU A 282 8.69 18.45 -2.83
N LEU A 283 8.39 18.10 -1.59
CA LEU A 283 8.53 18.99 -0.43
C LEU A 283 9.87 18.81 0.24
N TRP A 284 10.22 17.57 0.52
CA TRP A 284 11.50 17.20 1.12
C TRP A 284 11.89 15.78 0.73
N GLU A 285 13.18 15.48 0.88
CA GLU A 285 13.75 14.14 0.78
C GLU A 285 14.81 13.94 1.88
N ALA A 286 15.05 12.68 2.25
CA ALA A 286 16.05 12.32 3.25
C ALA A 286 16.66 10.96 2.92
N GLY A 287 17.98 10.93 2.76
CA GLY A 287 18.76 9.70 2.61
C GLY A 287 19.07 9.01 3.94
N GLY A 288 19.75 7.88 3.86
CA GLY A 288 20.23 7.13 5.04
C GLY A 288 19.43 5.87 5.36
N GLN A 289 18.57 5.43 4.45
CA GLN A 289 17.94 4.11 4.52
C GLN A 289 18.92 3.02 4.04
N THR A 290 18.61 1.75 4.33
CA THR A 290 19.37 0.60 3.83
C THR A 290 18.73 0.05 2.55
N ALA A 291 19.40 -0.87 1.86
CA ALA A 291 18.88 -1.50 0.67
C ALA A 291 17.51 -2.17 0.92
N ASN A 292 16.65 -2.19 -0.11
CA ASN A 292 15.32 -2.80 -0.10
C ASN A 292 14.44 -2.27 1.05
N ALA A 293 14.18 -0.98 1.09
CA ALA A 293 13.29 -0.38 2.09
C ALA A 293 11.84 -0.85 1.88
N ILE A 294 11.38 -1.77 2.72
CA ILE A 294 10.03 -2.35 2.69
C ILE A 294 9.09 -1.67 3.68
N PRO A 295 9.51 -1.39 4.95
CA PRO A 295 8.60 -0.85 5.95
C PRO A 295 7.97 0.48 5.51
N SER A 296 6.65 0.57 5.62
CA SER A 296 5.93 1.82 5.41
C SER A 296 6.12 2.75 6.60
N ALA A 297 6.11 4.05 6.33
CA ALA A 297 6.24 5.07 7.35
C ALA A 297 5.03 5.10 8.31
N VAL A 298 5.26 5.64 9.52
CA VAL A 298 4.18 6.06 10.44
C VAL A 298 4.43 7.49 10.91
N THR A 299 3.39 8.15 11.39
CA THR A 299 3.46 9.55 11.83
C THR A 299 2.89 9.76 13.22
N GLY A 300 3.40 10.73 13.94
CA GLY A 300 2.94 11.22 15.23
C GLY A 300 3.97 12.19 15.84
N HIS A 301 3.55 12.98 16.81
CA HIS A 301 4.42 13.94 17.51
C HIS A 301 5.16 14.90 16.57
N ASP A 302 4.46 15.41 15.55
CA ASP A 302 5.00 16.27 14.48
C ASP A 302 6.20 15.67 13.74
N ARG A 303 6.26 14.33 13.65
CA ARG A 303 7.32 13.58 12.98
C ARG A 303 6.78 12.49 12.09
N VAL A 304 7.59 12.11 11.12
CA VAL A 304 7.46 10.87 10.35
C VAL A 304 8.60 9.94 10.74
N TYR A 305 8.28 8.68 10.96
CA TYR A 305 9.25 7.63 11.27
C TYR A 305 9.38 6.72 10.06
N VAL A 306 10.59 6.65 9.50
CA VAL A 306 10.96 5.77 8.37
C VAL A 306 12.03 4.81 8.82
N MET A 307 11.95 3.55 8.35
CA MET A 307 12.94 2.55 8.73
C MET A 307 13.23 1.54 7.63
N SER A 308 14.37 0.88 7.74
CA SER A 308 14.78 -0.22 6.89
C SER A 308 15.76 -1.14 7.64
N GLY A 309 15.88 -2.41 7.23
CA GLY A 309 16.65 -3.40 7.99
C GLY A 309 17.36 -4.46 7.14
N PHE A 310 17.42 -4.33 5.81
CA PHE A 310 18.14 -5.28 4.98
C PHE A 310 19.58 -4.82 4.75
N ARG A 311 20.56 -5.69 5.06
CA ARG A 311 22.00 -5.42 4.98
C ARG A 311 22.43 -4.16 5.75
N GLY A 312 21.79 -3.94 6.89
CA GLY A 312 22.02 -2.80 7.78
C GLY A 312 20.82 -2.57 8.68
N ALA A 313 20.81 -1.45 9.36
CA ALA A 313 19.70 -1.02 10.21
C ALA A 313 19.61 0.50 10.15
N ALA A 314 18.43 1.03 9.88
CA ALA A 314 18.17 2.47 9.88
C ALA A 314 16.74 2.75 10.36
N LEU A 315 16.62 3.72 11.25
CA LEU A 315 15.37 4.33 11.67
C LEU A 315 15.63 5.82 11.86
N GLN A 316 14.84 6.66 11.25
CA GLN A 316 14.94 8.11 11.35
C GLN A 316 13.59 8.69 11.78
N ALA A 317 13.63 9.64 12.72
CA ALA A 317 12.51 10.49 13.10
C ALA A 317 12.66 11.85 12.41
N ILE A 318 11.91 12.09 11.35
CA ILE A 318 12.00 13.28 10.51
C ILE A 318 10.94 14.28 10.95
N THR A 319 11.34 15.49 11.32
CA THR A 319 10.45 16.57 11.75
C THR A 319 9.63 17.09 10.56
N LEU A 320 8.32 17.15 10.70
CA LEU A 320 7.40 17.72 9.72
C LEU A 320 7.57 19.24 9.59
N GLY A 321 7.10 19.81 8.48
CA GLY A 321 7.21 21.26 8.21
C GLY A 321 8.57 21.72 7.69
N LYS A 322 9.52 20.82 7.53
CA LYS A 322 10.82 21.08 6.86
C LYS A 322 10.72 20.87 5.36
N SER A 323 11.69 21.38 4.60
CA SER A 323 11.70 21.29 3.12
C SER A 323 13.13 21.14 2.57
N GLY A 324 13.25 20.63 1.34
CA GLY A 324 14.53 20.41 0.64
C GLY A 324 15.18 19.08 1.01
N ASP A 325 16.49 18.96 0.81
CA ASP A 325 17.24 17.76 1.22
C ASP A 325 17.55 17.85 2.73
N LEU A 326 16.95 16.93 3.48
CA LEU A 326 17.06 16.84 4.93
C LEU A 326 18.16 15.88 5.38
N THR A 327 18.88 15.26 4.46
CA THR A 327 19.93 14.28 4.76
C THR A 327 21.00 14.88 5.68
N GLY A 328 21.17 14.31 6.87
CA GLY A 328 22.19 14.75 7.82
C GLY A 328 21.94 16.11 8.47
N THR A 329 20.75 16.69 8.32
CA THR A 329 20.36 17.97 8.93
C THR A 329 19.69 17.77 10.29
N ASP A 330 19.44 18.85 11.02
CA ASP A 330 18.69 18.90 12.28
C ASP A 330 17.19 18.56 12.12
N ALA A 331 16.69 18.49 10.89
CA ALA A 331 15.37 17.98 10.60
C ALA A 331 15.21 16.49 10.97
N ILE A 332 16.31 15.73 10.97
CA ILE A 332 16.35 14.37 11.52
C ILE A 332 16.56 14.50 13.03
N ALA A 333 15.46 14.56 13.78
CA ALA A 333 15.47 14.82 15.22
C ALA A 333 16.28 13.78 16.01
N TRP A 334 16.21 12.51 15.57
CA TRP A 334 17.04 11.42 16.08
C TRP A 334 17.05 10.24 15.09
N SER A 335 18.04 9.37 15.26
CA SER A 335 18.22 8.15 14.48
C SER A 335 18.53 6.97 15.37
N HIS A 336 18.17 5.75 14.91
CA HIS A 336 18.53 4.50 15.54
C HIS A 336 19.01 3.52 14.46
N ASN A 337 20.09 2.79 14.71
CA ASN A 337 20.77 1.97 13.71
C ASN A 337 21.04 0.53 14.17
N LYS A 338 20.18 -0.03 15.03
CA LYS A 338 20.29 -1.40 15.52
C LYS A 338 18.94 -2.07 15.52
N GLY A 339 18.89 -3.36 15.10
CA GLY A 339 17.72 -4.23 15.24
C GLY A 339 16.45 -3.72 14.56
N THR A 340 16.57 -2.89 13.54
CA THR A 340 15.41 -2.44 12.76
C THR A 340 14.91 -3.55 11.84
N PRO A 341 13.59 -3.67 11.63
CA PRO A 341 13.04 -4.75 10.84
C PRO A 341 13.31 -4.58 9.34
N TYR A 342 13.46 -5.71 8.65
CA TYR A 342 13.54 -5.73 7.20
C TYR A 342 12.15 -5.56 6.55
N VAL A 343 11.17 -6.34 6.99
CA VAL A 343 9.82 -6.38 6.38
C VAL A 343 8.74 -5.69 7.22
N PRO A 344 8.62 -5.94 8.53
CA PRO A 344 7.52 -5.37 9.31
C PRO A 344 7.57 -3.85 9.38
N SER A 345 6.44 -3.20 9.16
CA SER A 345 6.27 -1.77 9.40
C SER A 345 6.10 -1.47 10.89
N PRO A 346 6.57 -0.32 11.37
CA PRO A 346 6.45 0.05 12.79
C PRO A 346 5.01 0.36 13.19
N LEU A 347 4.75 0.32 14.49
CA LEU A 347 3.49 0.75 15.10
C LEU A 347 3.79 1.85 16.09
N LEU A 348 3.12 2.99 15.96
CA LEU A 348 3.18 4.08 16.93
C LEU A 348 1.91 4.04 17.80
N ALA A 349 2.08 3.85 19.10
CA ALA A 349 1.00 3.85 20.07
C ALA A 349 1.40 4.68 21.30
N GLY A 350 0.67 5.77 21.54
CA GLY A 350 1.09 6.78 22.51
C GLY A 350 2.49 7.30 22.18
N ASP A 351 3.37 7.33 23.16
CA ASP A 351 4.76 7.81 23.03
C ASP A 351 5.75 6.70 22.63
N LEU A 352 5.26 5.49 22.32
CA LEU A 352 6.10 4.35 22.04
C LEU A 352 6.02 3.93 20.57
N LEU A 353 7.17 3.73 19.96
CA LEU A 353 7.33 3.16 18.63
C LEU A 353 7.73 1.68 18.75
N TYR A 354 6.83 0.79 18.35
CA TYR A 354 7.02 -0.65 18.37
C TYR A 354 7.46 -1.15 16.99
N PHE A 355 8.41 -2.06 16.95
CA PHE A 355 8.78 -2.81 15.76
C PHE A 355 9.31 -4.19 16.14
N CYS A 356 9.22 -5.14 15.19
CA CYS A 356 9.67 -6.51 15.35
C CYS A 356 10.77 -6.80 14.33
N SER A 357 11.92 -7.27 14.77
CA SER A 357 13.08 -7.67 13.95
C SER A 357 13.26 -9.18 13.93
#